data_16e2fcfe3f412499e807837250c660d3
#
_entry.id   16e2fcfe3f412499e807837250c660d3
#
_cell.length_a   1.000
_cell.length_b   1.000
_cell.length_c   1.000
_cell.angle_alpha   90.00
_cell.angle_beta   90.00
_cell.angle_gamma   90.00
#
_symmetry.space_group_name_H-M   'P 1'
#
loop_
_entity.id
_entity.type
_entity.pdbx_description
1 polymer ?
#
loop_
_entity_poly.entity_id
_entity_poly.type
_entity_poly.pdbx_seq_one_letter_code
_entity_poly.pdbx_strand_id
1 'polypeptide(L)'
;MILAVDVSNTCTTLGCVERHSGEIRFTAQLASDRRRTADEYAILLHNLFVLHQTDPHEMEGCILSSVVPSLTPLVRQALERVTGKKVMVVGAGVKTGLNILIDNPAQLGSDMVAMAVAALALYPKPVLIFDLSTATTLSVLDAKGGYLGGMIMPGPSLGMEALSQSAAQLPHISFEPPRRLIATNTVECMKSGYIYGTAAMLDGVIARIEEKLGEKASVVATGSQASDIVRFCKRKMVFEPNLRLIGLRLIYNRNTEAENRDKNKIERA
;
A
#
# COMPACT_ATOMS: atom_id res chain seq x y z
N MET A 1 7.64 11.48 -16.39
CA MET A 1 7.22 10.34 -15.51
C MET A 1 7.88 10.44 -14.16
N ILE A 2 7.31 9.82 -13.13
CA ILE A 2 7.94 9.67 -11.81
C ILE A 2 8.07 8.19 -11.44
N LEU A 3 9.05 7.87 -10.62
CA LEU A 3 9.20 6.55 -10.03
C LEU A 3 8.69 6.57 -8.60
N ALA A 4 7.56 5.91 -8.36
CA ALA A 4 6.98 5.74 -7.03
C ALA A 4 7.39 4.38 -6.46
N VAL A 5 7.93 4.36 -5.24
CA VAL A 5 8.46 3.15 -4.61
C VAL A 5 7.91 3.02 -3.18
N ASP A 6 7.40 1.84 -2.85
CA ASP A 6 6.96 1.48 -1.50
C ASP A 6 7.72 0.26 -1.00
N VAL A 7 8.44 0.44 0.12
CA VAL A 7 9.23 -0.62 0.77
C VAL A 7 8.49 -1.14 1.98
N SER A 8 7.90 -2.32 1.84
CA SER A 8 7.29 -3.06 2.95
C SER A 8 8.20 -4.16 3.49
N ASN A 9 7.80 -4.85 4.55
CA ASN A 9 8.65 -5.86 5.20
C ASN A 9 9.02 -7.06 4.31
N THR A 10 8.17 -7.42 3.37
CA THR A 10 8.35 -8.60 2.50
C THR A 10 8.66 -8.21 1.06
N CYS A 11 8.12 -7.11 0.59
CA CYS A 11 8.16 -6.73 -0.82
C CYS A 11 8.41 -5.23 -0.99
N THR A 12 9.24 -4.87 -1.97
CA THR A 12 9.42 -3.51 -2.46
C THR A 12 8.67 -3.40 -3.78
N THR A 13 7.61 -2.59 -3.80
CA THR A 13 6.79 -2.35 -4.99
C THR A 13 7.21 -1.05 -5.68
N LEU A 14 7.38 -1.11 -6.99
CA LEU A 14 7.74 0.04 -7.81
C LEU A 14 6.65 0.31 -8.84
N GLY A 15 6.43 1.58 -9.14
CA GLY A 15 5.55 2.01 -10.24
C GLY A 15 6.18 3.16 -11.00
N CYS A 16 6.30 2.99 -12.31
CA CYS A 16 6.59 4.09 -13.22
C CYS A 16 5.27 4.72 -13.63
N VAL A 17 5.06 5.97 -13.19
CA VAL A 17 3.75 6.62 -13.26
C VAL A 17 3.86 7.94 -14.01
N GLU A 18 2.98 8.17 -14.95
CA GLU A 18 2.84 9.48 -15.59
C GLU A 18 2.42 10.52 -14.53
N ARG A 19 3.20 11.59 -14.45
CA ARG A 19 3.05 12.57 -13.40
C ARG A 19 1.66 13.23 -13.39
N HIS A 20 1.15 13.64 -14.54
CA HIS A 20 -0.09 14.40 -14.66
C HIS A 20 -1.31 13.52 -14.84
N SER A 21 -1.30 12.61 -15.80
CA SER A 21 -2.44 11.70 -16.06
C SER A 21 -2.63 10.67 -14.95
N GLY A 22 -1.55 10.22 -14.31
CA GLY A 22 -1.57 9.13 -13.35
C GLY A 22 -1.57 7.76 -14.00
N GLU A 23 -1.38 7.68 -15.30
CA GLU A 23 -1.26 6.40 -16.00
C GLU A 23 -0.01 5.66 -15.54
N ILE A 24 -0.17 4.40 -15.19
CA ILE A 24 0.91 3.53 -14.74
C ILE A 24 1.47 2.80 -15.95
N ARG A 25 2.69 3.12 -16.35
CA ARG A 25 3.37 2.49 -17.48
C ARG A 25 3.76 1.06 -17.17
N PHE A 26 4.31 0.82 -15.98
CA PHE A 26 4.57 -0.51 -15.46
C PHE A 26 4.59 -0.51 -13.93
N THR A 27 4.36 -1.68 -13.36
CA THR A 27 4.64 -2.00 -11.96
C THR A 27 5.60 -3.16 -11.88
N ALA A 28 6.45 -3.17 -10.87
CA ALA A 28 7.37 -4.27 -10.60
C ALA A 28 7.52 -4.49 -9.10
N GLN A 29 7.98 -5.69 -8.72
CA GLN A 29 8.20 -6.05 -7.34
C GLN A 29 9.58 -6.69 -7.15
N LEU A 30 10.22 -6.34 -6.05
CA LEU A 30 11.45 -6.94 -5.56
C LEU A 30 11.23 -7.46 -4.14
N ALA A 31 11.91 -8.53 -3.76
CA ALA A 31 11.94 -8.94 -2.36
C ALA A 31 12.64 -7.88 -1.51
N SER A 32 12.05 -7.51 -0.36
CA SER A 32 12.68 -6.62 0.63
C SER A 32 13.71 -7.41 1.44
N ASP A 33 14.90 -7.63 0.87
CA ASP A 33 15.98 -8.38 1.51
C ASP A 33 16.96 -7.43 2.21
N ARG A 34 16.99 -7.49 3.55
CA ARG A 34 17.84 -6.64 4.40
C ARG A 34 19.34 -6.96 4.30
N ARG A 35 19.72 -8.06 3.64
CA ARG A 35 21.13 -8.45 3.43
C ARG A 35 21.71 -7.82 2.17
N ARG A 36 20.88 -7.28 1.28
CA ARG A 36 21.35 -6.67 0.05
C ARG A 36 21.97 -5.29 0.30
N THR A 37 22.99 -5.01 -0.46
CA THR A 37 23.64 -3.70 -0.52
C THR A 37 22.87 -2.73 -1.44
N ALA A 38 23.21 -1.45 -1.36
CA ALA A 38 22.65 -0.44 -2.28
C ALA A 38 23.01 -0.76 -3.76
N ASP A 39 24.19 -1.33 -4.01
CA ASP A 39 24.63 -1.70 -5.36
C ASP A 39 23.81 -2.85 -5.94
N GLU A 40 23.51 -3.87 -5.14
CA GLU A 40 22.64 -4.97 -5.57
C GLU A 40 21.20 -4.47 -5.88
N TYR A 41 20.66 -3.58 -5.04
CA TYR A 41 19.37 -2.93 -5.36
C TYR A 41 19.46 -2.10 -6.64
N ALA A 42 20.55 -1.37 -6.87
CA ALA A 42 20.74 -0.59 -8.10
C ALA A 42 20.78 -1.47 -9.35
N ILE A 43 21.48 -2.60 -9.30
CA ILE A 43 21.50 -3.59 -10.41
C ILE A 43 20.10 -4.14 -10.68
N LEU A 44 19.37 -4.53 -9.65
CA LEU A 44 18.00 -5.04 -9.80
C LEU A 44 17.07 -3.98 -10.39
N LEU A 45 17.14 -2.74 -9.90
CA LEU A 45 16.36 -1.63 -10.43
C LEU A 45 16.69 -1.36 -11.89
N HIS A 46 17.98 -1.30 -12.25
CA HIS A 46 18.41 -1.10 -13.63
C HIS A 46 17.84 -2.20 -14.55
N ASN A 47 17.93 -3.46 -14.13
CA ASN A 47 17.39 -4.58 -14.89
C ASN A 47 15.87 -4.48 -15.09
N LEU A 48 15.13 -4.00 -14.11
CA LEU A 48 13.69 -3.76 -14.26
C LEU A 48 13.40 -2.71 -15.33
N PHE A 49 14.16 -1.61 -15.36
CA PHE A 49 14.02 -0.61 -16.41
C PHE A 49 14.31 -1.18 -17.80
N VAL A 50 15.34 -2.01 -17.93
CA VAL A 50 15.65 -2.72 -19.18
C VAL A 50 14.51 -3.66 -19.59
N LEU A 51 13.99 -4.47 -18.67
CA LEU A 51 12.88 -5.40 -18.93
C LEU A 51 11.62 -4.67 -19.41
N HIS A 52 11.35 -3.48 -18.86
CA HIS A 52 10.20 -2.68 -19.24
C HIS A 52 10.47 -1.65 -20.34
N GLN A 53 11.64 -1.74 -21.00
CA GLN A 53 12.05 -0.87 -22.11
C GLN A 53 11.86 0.63 -21.80
N THR A 54 12.26 1.04 -20.59
CA THR A 54 12.12 2.40 -20.10
C THR A 54 13.49 2.94 -19.70
N ASP A 55 13.82 4.16 -20.10
CA ASP A 55 15.07 4.82 -19.68
C ASP A 55 14.88 5.43 -18.27
N PRO A 56 15.69 5.02 -17.27
CA PRO A 56 15.60 5.60 -15.95
C PRO A 56 15.91 7.10 -15.90
N HIS A 57 16.66 7.63 -16.88
CA HIS A 57 17.00 9.07 -16.96
C HIS A 57 15.80 9.94 -17.40
N GLU A 58 14.79 9.36 -18.02
CA GLU A 58 13.53 10.05 -18.35
C GLU A 58 12.66 10.35 -17.12
N MET A 59 12.98 9.81 -15.96
CA MET A 59 12.26 10.11 -14.73
C MET A 59 12.48 11.58 -14.34
N GLU A 60 11.39 12.30 -14.09
CA GLU A 60 11.39 13.67 -13.55
C GLU A 60 11.81 13.68 -12.08
N GLY A 61 11.55 12.60 -11.36
CA GLY A 61 11.92 12.41 -9.97
C GLY A 61 11.44 11.08 -9.40
N CYS A 62 11.79 10.87 -8.13
CA CYS A 62 11.48 9.65 -7.39
C CYS A 62 10.84 9.99 -6.06
N ILE A 63 9.89 9.17 -5.63
CA ILE A 63 9.31 9.22 -4.30
C ILE A 63 9.34 7.84 -3.65
N LEU A 64 9.74 7.81 -2.38
CA LEU A 64 9.95 6.58 -1.60
C LEU A 64 9.11 6.62 -0.33
N SER A 65 8.23 5.64 -0.16
CA SER A 65 7.62 5.25 1.11
C SER A 65 8.37 4.04 1.66
N SER A 66 8.60 3.99 2.95
CA SER A 66 9.25 2.84 3.56
C SER A 66 8.83 2.67 5.02
N VAL A 67 8.43 1.45 5.37
CA VAL A 67 8.21 1.01 6.75
C VAL A 67 9.35 0.11 7.26
N VAL A 68 10.47 0.06 6.54
CA VAL A 68 11.67 -0.72 6.90
C VAL A 68 12.88 0.22 7.01
N PRO A 69 13.15 0.78 8.21
CA PRO A 69 14.19 1.79 8.39
C PRO A 69 15.59 1.39 7.90
N SER A 70 15.95 0.09 8.02
CA SER A 70 17.23 -0.42 7.55
C SER A 70 17.38 -0.43 6.03
N LEU A 71 16.29 -0.56 5.29
CA LEU A 71 16.30 -0.57 3.82
C LEU A 71 16.16 0.83 3.21
N THR A 72 15.55 1.77 3.92
CA THR A 72 15.29 3.12 3.41
C THR A 72 16.53 3.79 2.81
N PRO A 73 17.69 3.87 3.51
CA PRO A 73 18.89 4.50 2.95
C PRO A 73 19.46 3.73 1.76
N LEU A 74 19.41 2.40 1.77
CA LEU A 74 19.96 1.56 0.70
C LEU A 74 19.15 1.70 -0.59
N VAL A 75 17.83 1.60 -0.48
CA VAL A 75 16.92 1.76 -1.65
C VAL A 75 16.96 3.19 -2.16
N ARG A 76 17.01 4.20 -1.28
CA ARG A 76 17.18 5.60 -1.70
C ARG A 76 18.43 5.79 -2.52
N GLN A 77 19.58 5.32 -2.03
CA GLN A 77 20.87 5.43 -2.73
C GLN A 77 20.83 4.71 -4.08
N ALA A 78 20.24 3.52 -4.14
CA ALA A 78 20.08 2.78 -5.38
C ALA A 78 19.23 3.53 -6.42
N LEU A 79 18.11 4.11 -5.99
CA LEU A 79 17.23 4.92 -6.84
C LEU A 79 17.95 6.16 -7.37
N GLU A 80 18.66 6.90 -6.50
CA GLU A 80 19.42 8.09 -6.87
C GLU A 80 20.53 7.77 -7.90
N ARG A 81 21.20 6.61 -7.73
CA ARG A 81 22.24 6.15 -8.67
C ARG A 81 21.68 5.79 -10.04
N VAL A 82 20.55 5.05 -10.07
CA VAL A 82 19.97 4.55 -11.34
C VAL A 82 19.29 5.67 -12.13
N THR A 83 18.58 6.56 -11.45
CA THR A 83 17.80 7.61 -12.11
C THR A 83 18.54 8.93 -12.27
N GLY A 84 19.60 9.16 -11.50
CA GLY A 84 20.28 10.47 -11.42
C GLY A 84 19.43 11.55 -10.73
N LYS A 85 18.30 11.18 -10.09
CA LYS A 85 17.36 12.13 -9.46
C LYS A 85 17.37 12.00 -7.95
N LYS A 86 17.21 13.14 -7.27
CA LYS A 86 17.01 13.16 -5.81
C LYS A 86 15.69 12.46 -5.46
N VAL A 87 15.72 11.60 -4.44
CA VAL A 87 14.56 10.86 -3.96
C VAL A 87 13.87 11.61 -2.83
N MET A 88 12.57 11.88 -3.00
CA MET A 88 11.70 12.38 -1.94
C MET A 88 11.29 11.20 -1.05
N VAL A 89 11.71 11.21 0.21
CA VAL A 89 11.31 10.17 1.17
C VAL A 89 10.10 10.67 1.96
N VAL A 90 9.00 9.92 1.93
CA VAL A 90 7.78 10.26 2.68
C VAL A 90 8.06 10.18 4.18
N GLY A 91 7.87 11.28 4.88
CA GLY A 91 8.17 11.42 6.31
C GLY A 91 8.02 12.85 6.78
N ALA A 92 8.71 13.18 7.87
CA ALA A 92 8.68 14.53 8.44
C ALA A 92 9.07 15.59 7.40
N GLY A 93 8.28 16.65 7.30
CA GLY A 93 8.50 17.76 6.37
C GLY A 93 7.87 17.59 4.98
N VAL A 94 7.39 16.40 4.62
CA VAL A 94 6.68 16.19 3.36
C VAL A 94 5.20 16.57 3.52
N LYS A 95 4.73 17.46 2.65
CA LYS A 95 3.33 17.95 2.65
C LYS A 95 2.41 16.89 2.04
N THR A 96 1.73 16.12 2.87
CA THR A 96 0.77 15.10 2.43
C THR A 96 -0.63 15.67 2.22
N GLY A 97 -1.00 16.73 2.96
CA GLY A 97 -2.35 17.31 3.02
C GLY A 97 -3.35 16.42 3.76
N LEU A 98 -2.89 15.38 4.42
CA LEU A 98 -3.70 14.53 5.27
C LEU A 98 -3.81 15.16 6.67
N ASN A 99 -5.02 15.32 7.17
CA ASN A 99 -5.27 15.70 8.55
C ASN A 99 -5.30 14.44 9.43
N ILE A 100 -4.24 14.22 10.22
CA ILE A 100 -4.06 13.02 11.03
C ILE A 100 -4.53 13.30 12.46
N LEU A 101 -5.55 12.59 12.92
CA LEU A 101 -6.24 12.80 14.20
C LEU A 101 -5.96 11.71 15.23
N ILE A 102 -4.94 10.88 15.03
CA ILE A 102 -4.51 9.86 16.00
C ILE A 102 -3.64 10.47 17.09
N ASP A 103 -3.51 9.79 18.21
CA ASP A 103 -2.76 10.26 19.40
C ASP A 103 -1.31 10.63 19.08
N ASN A 104 -0.64 9.84 18.26
CA ASN A 104 0.73 10.11 17.82
C ASN A 104 0.87 10.02 16.30
N PRO A 105 0.72 11.14 15.57
CA PRO A 105 0.82 11.18 14.11
C PRO A 105 2.14 10.64 13.53
N ALA A 106 3.24 10.72 14.28
CA ALA A 106 4.54 10.23 13.85
C ALA A 106 4.64 8.70 13.77
N GLN A 107 3.71 7.99 14.40
CA GLN A 107 3.63 6.52 14.33
C GLN A 107 2.88 6.00 13.10
N LEU A 108 2.19 6.88 12.35
CA LEU A 108 1.48 6.45 11.15
C LEU A 108 2.48 6.10 10.06
N GLY A 109 2.42 4.86 9.55
CA GLY A 109 3.27 4.38 8.48
C GLY A 109 3.12 5.21 7.20
N SER A 110 4.22 5.45 6.51
CA SER A 110 4.23 6.21 5.26
C SER A 110 3.37 5.57 4.15
N ASP A 111 3.26 4.26 4.14
CA ASP A 111 2.37 3.46 3.29
C ASP A 111 0.89 3.77 3.57
N MET A 112 0.48 3.81 4.85
CA MET A 112 -0.87 4.17 5.25
C MET A 112 -1.21 5.62 4.90
N VAL A 113 -0.24 6.53 5.05
CA VAL A 113 -0.38 7.93 4.60
C VAL A 113 -0.61 7.99 3.09
N ALA A 114 0.18 7.28 2.31
CA ALA A 114 0.03 7.24 0.85
C ALA A 114 -1.34 6.70 0.44
N MET A 115 -1.78 5.58 1.01
CA MET A 115 -3.10 5.00 0.74
C MET A 115 -4.24 5.97 1.11
N ALA A 116 -4.15 6.65 2.26
CA ALA A 116 -5.14 7.62 2.69
C ALA A 116 -5.25 8.82 1.74
N VAL A 117 -4.12 9.36 1.27
CA VAL A 117 -4.08 10.45 0.30
C VAL A 117 -4.74 10.03 -1.02
N ALA A 118 -4.45 8.83 -1.52
CA ALA A 118 -5.07 8.30 -2.73
C ALA A 118 -6.58 8.11 -2.54
N ALA A 119 -6.98 7.50 -1.44
CA ALA A 119 -8.39 7.21 -1.17
C ALA A 119 -9.24 8.47 -1.06
N LEU A 120 -8.73 9.52 -0.40
CA LEU A 120 -9.41 10.82 -0.32
C LEU A 120 -9.56 11.53 -1.68
N ALA A 121 -8.65 11.26 -2.61
CA ALA A 121 -8.71 11.83 -3.95
C ALA A 121 -9.65 11.07 -4.90
N LEU A 122 -9.83 9.76 -4.69
CA LEU A 122 -10.52 8.88 -5.62
C LEU A 122 -11.95 8.53 -5.19
N TYR A 123 -12.27 8.54 -3.88
CA TYR A 123 -13.52 7.99 -3.38
C TYR A 123 -14.29 9.00 -2.53
N PRO A 124 -15.66 8.93 -2.57
CA PRO A 124 -16.50 9.71 -1.66
C PRO A 124 -16.20 9.37 -0.20
N LYS A 125 -16.15 10.40 0.64
CA LYS A 125 -15.96 10.29 2.10
C LYS A 125 -17.29 9.98 2.81
N PRO A 126 -17.26 9.29 3.96
CA PRO A 126 -16.09 8.72 4.63
C PRO A 126 -15.52 7.51 3.88
N VAL A 127 -14.24 7.14 4.15
CA VAL A 127 -13.56 6.04 3.46
C VAL A 127 -12.96 5.06 4.45
N LEU A 128 -13.17 3.77 4.22
CA LEU A 128 -12.51 2.67 4.89
C LEU A 128 -11.52 2.03 3.91
N ILE A 129 -10.26 1.91 4.31
CA ILE A 129 -9.21 1.33 3.48
C ILE A 129 -8.71 0.06 4.15
N PHE A 130 -8.90 -1.07 3.50
CA PHE A 130 -8.31 -2.36 3.90
C PHE A 130 -7.08 -2.65 3.05
N ASP A 131 -5.95 -2.91 3.71
CA ASP A 131 -4.78 -3.48 3.08
C ASP A 131 -4.62 -4.93 3.56
N LEU A 132 -4.87 -5.88 2.66
CA LEU A 132 -4.76 -7.31 2.91
C LEU A 132 -3.42 -7.84 2.40
N SER A 133 -2.40 -7.65 3.21
CA SER A 133 -1.02 -8.06 2.95
C SER A 133 -0.52 -8.99 4.07
N THR A 134 0.74 -8.94 4.46
CA THR A 134 1.31 -9.69 5.61
C THR A 134 0.51 -9.45 6.90
N ALA A 135 0.14 -8.20 7.16
CA ALA A 135 -0.90 -7.84 8.11
C ALA A 135 -2.12 -7.35 7.35
N THR A 136 -3.31 -7.56 7.89
CA THR A 136 -4.51 -6.86 7.44
C THR A 136 -4.62 -5.58 8.25
N THR A 137 -4.49 -4.42 7.60
CA THR A 137 -4.71 -3.13 8.24
C THR A 137 -6.01 -2.51 7.74
N LEU A 138 -6.66 -1.76 8.62
CA LEU A 138 -7.80 -0.93 8.29
C LEU A 138 -7.49 0.51 8.66
N SER A 139 -7.68 1.43 7.75
CA SER A 139 -7.64 2.87 7.99
C SER A 139 -9.03 3.48 7.85
N VAL A 140 -9.39 4.37 8.76
CA VAL A 140 -10.69 5.05 8.80
C VAL A 140 -10.52 6.53 8.55
N LEU A 141 -11.15 7.03 7.49
CA LEU A 141 -11.20 8.44 7.12
C LEU A 141 -12.63 8.94 7.28
N ASP A 142 -12.84 10.02 8.04
CA ASP A 142 -14.16 10.59 8.29
C ASP A 142 -14.73 11.39 7.11
N ALA A 143 -15.96 11.88 7.27
CA ALA A 143 -16.63 12.72 6.27
C ALA A 143 -15.89 14.04 5.95
N LYS A 144 -15.03 14.53 6.85
CA LYS A 144 -14.19 15.71 6.64
C LYS A 144 -12.85 15.39 5.98
N GLY A 145 -12.50 14.10 5.87
CA GLY A 145 -11.21 13.61 5.35
C GLY A 145 -10.12 13.52 6.43
N GLY A 146 -10.49 13.57 7.70
CA GLY A 146 -9.58 13.33 8.82
C GLY A 146 -9.26 11.84 8.96
N TYR A 147 -8.00 11.51 9.17
CA TYR A 147 -7.55 10.16 9.50
C TYR A 147 -7.79 9.89 10.99
N LEU A 148 -8.82 9.11 11.31
CA LEU A 148 -9.25 8.84 12.67
C LEU A 148 -8.43 7.77 13.40
N GLY A 149 -7.81 6.87 12.64
CA GLY A 149 -7.14 5.68 13.19
C GLY A 149 -7.52 4.43 12.39
N GLY A 150 -7.39 3.26 13.02
CA GLY A 150 -7.67 2.02 12.34
C GLY A 150 -7.52 0.77 13.20
N MET A 151 -7.35 -0.36 12.53
CA MET A 151 -7.14 -1.67 13.14
C MET A 151 -5.97 -2.38 12.46
N ILE A 152 -5.28 -3.22 13.22
CA ILE A 152 -4.24 -4.13 12.70
C ILE A 152 -4.64 -5.54 13.10
N MET A 153 -4.71 -6.41 12.13
CA MET A 153 -5.12 -7.81 12.28
C MET A 153 -4.09 -8.72 11.59
N PRO A 154 -3.99 -9.99 11.94
CA PRO A 154 -3.19 -10.93 11.16
C PRO A 154 -3.64 -10.94 9.69
N GLY A 155 -2.67 -10.90 8.79
CA GLY A 155 -2.97 -11.08 7.36
C GLY A 155 -3.39 -12.51 7.05
N PRO A 156 -4.11 -12.72 5.96
CA PRO A 156 -4.62 -14.01 5.61
C PRO A 156 -3.55 -15.12 5.56
N SER A 157 -2.47 -14.98 4.86
CA SER A 157 -1.40 -15.99 4.79
C SER A 157 -0.73 -16.23 6.13
N LEU A 158 -0.52 -15.19 6.93
CA LEU A 158 0.11 -15.30 8.24
C LEU A 158 -0.70 -16.21 9.19
N GLY A 159 -2.02 -16.05 9.20
CA GLY A 159 -2.87 -16.89 10.02
C GLY A 159 -2.91 -18.35 9.54
N MET A 160 -2.91 -18.62 8.21
CA MET A 160 -2.81 -19.99 7.68
C MET A 160 -1.48 -20.64 8.05
N GLU A 161 -0.39 -19.91 7.92
CA GLU A 161 0.94 -20.37 8.26
C GLU A 161 1.04 -20.69 9.76
N ALA A 162 0.57 -19.79 10.61
CA ALA A 162 0.55 -19.99 12.06
C ALA A 162 -0.29 -21.22 12.45
N LEU A 163 -1.42 -21.44 11.79
CA LEU A 163 -2.26 -22.62 12.04
C LEU A 163 -1.54 -23.92 11.66
N SER A 164 -0.88 -23.96 10.50
CA SER A 164 -0.11 -25.14 10.05
C SER A 164 1.12 -25.41 10.91
N GLN A 165 1.75 -24.36 11.45
CA GLN A 165 2.91 -24.51 12.35
C GLN A 165 2.49 -24.97 13.76
N SER A 166 1.31 -24.58 14.23
CA SER A 166 0.86 -24.81 15.60
C SER A 166 0.04 -26.09 15.77
N ALA A 167 -0.51 -26.65 14.69
CA ALA A 167 -1.37 -27.82 14.72
C ALA A 167 -0.76 -28.97 13.91
N ALA A 168 -0.23 -30.00 14.60
CA ALA A 168 0.53 -31.10 14.00
C ALA A 168 -0.16 -31.87 12.86
N GLN A 169 -1.51 -31.85 12.81
CA GLN A 169 -2.27 -32.55 11.77
C GLN A 169 -2.73 -31.66 10.63
N LEU A 170 -2.43 -30.35 10.68
CA LEU A 170 -2.83 -29.41 9.62
C LEU A 170 -1.67 -29.18 8.63
N PRO A 171 -1.86 -29.50 7.34
CA PRO A 171 -0.82 -29.33 6.35
C PRO A 171 -0.56 -27.88 5.99
N HIS A 172 0.60 -27.58 5.45
CA HIS A 172 0.80 -26.35 4.70
C HIS A 172 -0.04 -26.39 3.41
N ILE A 173 -0.82 -25.34 3.17
CA ILE A 173 -1.70 -25.23 2.01
C ILE A 173 -1.42 -23.94 1.25
N SER A 174 -1.67 -23.96 -0.07
CA SER A 174 -1.67 -22.75 -0.89
C SER A 174 -2.89 -21.87 -0.60
N PHE A 175 -2.70 -20.56 -0.73
CA PHE A 175 -3.79 -19.61 -0.64
C PHE A 175 -4.61 -19.64 -1.94
N GLU A 176 -5.69 -20.42 -1.94
CA GLU A 176 -6.60 -20.59 -3.07
C GLU A 176 -8.05 -20.58 -2.57
N PRO A 177 -8.99 -20.12 -3.39
CA PRO A 177 -10.40 -20.18 -3.05
C PRO A 177 -10.88 -21.62 -2.81
N PRO A 178 -11.75 -21.83 -1.79
CA PRO A 178 -12.34 -23.12 -1.55
C PRO A 178 -13.37 -23.45 -2.62
N ARG A 179 -13.59 -24.74 -2.87
CA ARG A 179 -14.61 -25.21 -3.81
C ARG A 179 -16.04 -24.97 -3.29
N ARG A 180 -16.22 -24.95 -1.97
CA ARG A 180 -17.53 -24.75 -1.30
C ARG A 180 -17.37 -24.16 0.10
N LEU A 181 -18.40 -23.48 0.58
CA LEU A 181 -18.42 -22.90 1.92
C LEU A 181 -18.32 -23.98 3.02
N ILE A 182 -19.14 -25.02 2.96
CA ILE A 182 -19.05 -26.15 3.89
C ILE A 182 -18.22 -27.25 3.22
N ALA A 183 -16.95 -27.34 3.62
CA ALA A 183 -16.00 -28.28 3.06
C ALA A 183 -16.03 -29.63 3.82
N THR A 184 -15.50 -30.69 3.19
CA THR A 184 -15.60 -32.08 3.67
C THR A 184 -14.25 -32.77 3.85
N ASN A 185 -13.15 -32.05 3.69
CA ASN A 185 -11.79 -32.52 4.00
C ASN A 185 -10.96 -31.38 4.59
N THR A 186 -9.89 -31.71 5.30
CA THR A 186 -9.07 -30.77 6.07
C THR A 186 -8.58 -29.59 5.23
N VAL A 187 -8.01 -29.83 4.05
CA VAL A 187 -7.46 -28.77 3.18
C VAL A 187 -8.54 -27.78 2.75
N GLU A 188 -9.67 -28.30 2.27
CA GLU A 188 -10.79 -27.44 1.85
C GLU A 188 -11.46 -26.74 3.06
N CYS A 189 -11.50 -27.38 4.24
CA CYS A 189 -11.97 -26.72 5.46
C CYS A 189 -11.07 -25.55 5.85
N MET A 190 -9.75 -25.72 5.78
CA MET A 190 -8.80 -24.63 6.03
C MET A 190 -8.98 -23.50 5.02
N LYS A 191 -9.05 -23.79 3.71
CA LYS A 191 -9.29 -22.79 2.67
C LYS A 191 -10.60 -22.04 2.89
N SER A 192 -11.68 -22.78 3.20
CA SER A 192 -13.01 -22.19 3.44
C SER A 192 -13.02 -21.30 4.67
N GLY A 193 -12.51 -21.78 5.80
CA GLY A 193 -12.42 -21.01 7.05
C GLY A 193 -11.65 -19.73 6.85
N TYR A 194 -10.61 -19.79 6.03
CA TYR A 194 -9.75 -18.67 5.74
C TYR A 194 -10.44 -17.60 4.88
N ILE A 195 -10.94 -17.98 3.72
CA ILE A 195 -11.56 -17.06 2.77
C ILE A 195 -12.89 -16.50 3.33
N TYR A 196 -13.81 -17.37 3.71
CA TYR A 196 -15.12 -16.92 4.20
C TYR A 196 -15.03 -16.32 5.61
N GLY A 197 -14.12 -16.82 6.46
CA GLY A 197 -13.88 -16.25 7.78
C GLY A 197 -13.33 -14.83 7.68
N THR A 198 -12.33 -14.60 6.82
CA THR A 198 -11.81 -13.25 6.57
C THR A 198 -12.87 -12.34 5.95
N ALA A 199 -13.61 -12.79 4.94
CA ALA A 199 -14.68 -12.01 4.34
C ALA A 199 -15.74 -11.61 5.37
N ALA A 200 -16.20 -12.54 6.21
CA ALA A 200 -17.17 -12.27 7.27
C ALA A 200 -16.63 -11.30 8.34
N MET A 201 -15.34 -11.42 8.68
CA MET A 201 -14.66 -10.48 9.58
C MET A 201 -14.68 -9.07 8.99
N LEU A 202 -14.30 -8.89 7.72
CA LEU A 202 -14.32 -7.60 7.03
C LEU A 202 -15.72 -7.00 7.02
N ASP A 203 -16.75 -7.79 6.62
CA ASP A 203 -18.14 -7.34 6.60
C ASP A 203 -18.62 -6.89 7.99
N GLY A 204 -18.27 -7.66 9.02
CA GLY A 204 -18.64 -7.34 10.41
C GLY A 204 -17.92 -6.10 10.95
N VAL A 205 -16.66 -5.89 10.59
CA VAL A 205 -15.89 -4.69 10.98
C VAL A 205 -16.45 -3.45 10.29
N ILE A 206 -16.74 -3.53 8.98
CA ILE A 206 -17.34 -2.43 8.22
C ILE A 206 -18.65 -1.99 8.86
N ALA A 207 -19.55 -2.95 9.17
CA ALA A 207 -20.85 -2.65 9.74
C ALA A 207 -20.73 -1.90 11.08
N ARG A 208 -19.81 -2.33 11.97
CA ARG A 208 -19.57 -1.68 13.26
C ARG A 208 -19.00 -0.26 13.13
N ILE A 209 -18.11 -0.05 12.12
CA ILE A 209 -17.53 1.28 11.90
C ILE A 209 -18.55 2.22 11.27
N GLU A 210 -19.34 1.77 10.30
CA GLU A 210 -20.42 2.56 9.72
C GLU A 210 -21.45 2.96 10.79
N GLU A 211 -21.80 2.04 11.69
CA GLU A 211 -22.65 2.34 12.85
C GLU A 211 -22.04 3.42 13.76
N LYS A 212 -20.73 3.34 14.03
CA LYS A 212 -20.00 4.34 14.83
C LYS A 212 -19.89 5.69 14.15
N LEU A 213 -19.72 5.72 12.82
CA LEU A 213 -19.68 6.94 12.02
C LEU A 213 -21.07 7.56 11.81
N GLY A 214 -22.14 6.78 11.93
CA GLY A 214 -23.52 7.19 11.67
C GLY A 214 -23.87 7.28 10.17
N GLU A 215 -22.98 6.83 9.29
CA GLU A 215 -23.16 6.91 7.83
C GLU A 215 -22.43 5.79 7.09
N LYS A 216 -22.82 5.58 5.82
CA LYS A 216 -22.18 4.60 4.94
C LYS A 216 -20.86 5.13 4.39
N ALA A 217 -19.85 4.26 4.33
CA ALA A 217 -18.53 4.58 3.84
C ALA A 217 -18.26 4.00 2.45
N SER A 218 -17.41 4.66 1.68
CA SER A 218 -16.71 4.01 0.56
C SER A 218 -15.72 3.00 1.14
N VAL A 219 -15.72 1.77 0.63
CA VAL A 219 -14.81 0.73 1.09
C VAL A 219 -13.86 0.35 -0.02
N VAL A 220 -12.57 0.54 0.25
CA VAL A 220 -11.47 0.25 -0.69
C VAL A 220 -10.60 -0.85 -0.10
N ALA A 221 -10.23 -1.81 -0.93
CA ALA A 221 -9.31 -2.88 -0.57
C ALA A 221 -8.08 -2.84 -1.48
N THR A 222 -6.93 -3.06 -0.90
CA THR A 222 -5.63 -3.20 -1.58
C THR A 222 -4.82 -4.32 -0.92
N GLY A 223 -3.62 -4.58 -1.43
CA GLY A 223 -2.76 -5.64 -0.91
C GLY A 223 -2.82 -6.91 -1.74
N SER A 224 -1.80 -7.75 -1.57
CA SER A 224 -1.55 -8.92 -2.42
C SER A 224 -2.65 -10.00 -2.35
N GLN A 225 -3.45 -10.01 -1.30
CA GLN A 225 -4.49 -11.02 -1.05
C GLN A 225 -5.91 -10.46 -1.17
N ALA A 226 -6.05 -9.16 -1.45
CA ALA A 226 -7.34 -8.50 -1.49
C ALA A 226 -8.25 -9.03 -2.61
N SER A 227 -7.71 -9.26 -3.81
CA SER A 227 -8.47 -9.77 -4.96
C SER A 227 -9.18 -11.09 -4.68
N ASP A 228 -8.55 -11.96 -3.88
CA ASP A 228 -9.07 -13.28 -3.59
C ASP A 228 -10.16 -13.28 -2.51
N ILE A 229 -10.17 -12.27 -1.64
CA ILE A 229 -11.09 -12.17 -0.50
C ILE A 229 -12.29 -11.28 -0.81
N VAL A 230 -12.07 -10.14 -1.45
CA VAL A 230 -13.12 -9.10 -1.68
C VAL A 230 -14.36 -9.67 -2.39
N ARG A 231 -14.18 -10.59 -3.31
CA ARG A 231 -15.29 -11.25 -4.04
C ARG A 231 -16.22 -12.13 -3.17
N PHE A 232 -15.77 -12.51 -1.97
CA PHE A 232 -16.55 -13.29 -1.00
C PHE A 232 -17.21 -12.43 0.08
N CYS A 233 -16.92 -11.14 0.13
CA CYS A 233 -17.56 -10.20 1.02
C CYS A 233 -18.98 -9.88 0.57
N LYS A 234 -19.89 -9.72 1.54
CA LYS A 234 -21.26 -9.24 1.27
C LYS A 234 -21.28 -7.74 0.97
N ARG A 235 -20.40 -6.98 1.65
CA ARG A 235 -20.24 -5.55 1.42
C ARG A 235 -19.45 -5.33 0.15
N LYS A 236 -19.99 -4.55 -0.79
CA LYS A 236 -19.26 -4.17 -2.00
C LYS A 236 -18.05 -3.32 -1.63
N MET A 237 -16.89 -3.73 -2.09
CA MET A 237 -15.61 -3.04 -1.95
C MET A 237 -15.00 -2.78 -3.32
N VAL A 238 -14.26 -1.69 -3.46
CA VAL A 238 -13.45 -1.43 -4.65
C VAL A 238 -12.07 -2.03 -4.42
N PHE A 239 -11.61 -2.90 -5.31
CA PHE A 239 -10.24 -3.38 -5.28
C PHE A 239 -9.35 -2.44 -6.11
N GLU A 240 -8.38 -1.80 -5.45
CA GLU A 240 -7.40 -0.91 -6.08
C GLU A 240 -5.97 -1.40 -5.75
N PRO A 241 -5.34 -2.16 -6.64
CA PRO A 241 -4.02 -2.74 -6.39
C PRO A 241 -2.91 -1.69 -6.29
N ASN A 242 -3.09 -0.54 -6.93
CA ASN A 242 -2.08 0.50 -7.05
C ASN A 242 -2.30 1.69 -6.09
N LEU A 243 -3.15 1.52 -5.08
CA LEU A 243 -3.57 2.61 -4.18
C LEU A 243 -2.37 3.36 -3.55
N ARG A 244 -1.31 2.64 -3.15
CA ARG A 244 -0.08 3.23 -2.61
C ARG A 244 0.66 4.07 -3.64
N LEU A 245 0.84 3.53 -4.84
CA LEU A 245 1.56 4.23 -5.93
C LEU A 245 0.83 5.50 -6.36
N ILE A 246 -0.49 5.44 -6.44
CA ILE A 246 -1.34 6.62 -6.72
C ILE A 246 -1.14 7.69 -5.65
N GLY A 247 -1.15 7.29 -4.37
CA GLY A 247 -0.93 8.20 -3.25
C GLY A 247 0.45 8.83 -3.26
N LEU A 248 1.48 8.05 -3.53
CA LEU A 248 2.85 8.54 -3.65
C LEU A 248 2.96 9.59 -4.77
N ARG A 249 2.36 9.34 -5.94
CA ARG A 249 2.31 10.33 -7.01
C ARG A 249 1.64 11.63 -6.58
N LEU A 250 0.50 11.55 -5.90
CA LEU A 250 -0.22 12.74 -5.42
C LEU A 250 0.60 13.54 -4.40
N ILE A 251 1.30 12.84 -3.49
CA ILE A 251 2.21 13.47 -2.52
C ILE A 251 3.37 14.15 -3.24
N TYR A 252 3.99 13.48 -4.22
CA TYR A 252 5.08 14.03 -5.02
C TYR A 252 4.65 15.32 -5.71
N ASN A 253 3.53 15.31 -6.42
CA ASN A 253 3.00 16.47 -7.13
C ASN A 253 2.76 17.66 -6.20
N ARG A 254 2.12 17.43 -5.05
CA ARG A 254 1.85 18.47 -4.07
C ARG A 254 3.10 19.19 -3.58
N ASN A 255 4.19 18.46 -3.37
CA ASN A 255 5.44 19.04 -2.88
C ASN A 255 6.21 19.80 -3.98
N THR A 256 6.30 19.23 -5.18
CA THR A 256 7.00 19.88 -6.31
C THR A 256 6.27 21.13 -6.82
N GLU A 257 4.94 21.15 -6.81
CA GLU A 257 4.17 22.35 -7.14
C GLU A 257 4.30 23.45 -6.10
N ALA A 258 4.39 23.09 -4.81
CA ALA A 258 4.63 24.04 -3.75
C ALA A 258 6.04 24.69 -3.88
N GLU A 259 7.07 23.91 -4.14
CA GLU A 259 8.43 24.41 -4.37
C GLU A 259 8.51 25.37 -5.56
N ASN A 260 7.81 25.08 -6.66
CA ASN A 260 7.77 25.93 -7.83
C ASN A 260 7.03 27.26 -7.57
N ARG A 261 5.97 27.23 -6.75
CA ARG A 261 5.26 28.48 -6.35
C ARG A 261 6.13 29.36 -5.46
N ASP A 262 6.89 28.77 -4.56
CA ASP A 262 7.78 29.50 -3.64
C ASP A 262 8.97 30.11 -4.40
N LYS A 263 9.57 29.41 -5.37
CA LYS A 263 10.62 29.92 -6.26
C LYS A 263 10.13 31.12 -7.08
N ASN A 264 8.97 30.99 -7.73
CA ASN A 264 8.36 32.06 -8.53
C ASN A 264 7.98 33.31 -7.71
N LYS A 265 7.74 33.18 -6.40
CA LYS A 265 7.52 34.33 -5.52
C LYS A 265 8.82 35.06 -5.18
N ILE A 266 9.91 34.30 -5.00
CA ILE A 266 11.24 34.88 -4.70
C ILE A 266 11.81 35.61 -5.92
N GLU A 267 11.61 35.07 -7.14
CA GLU A 267 12.06 35.71 -8.39
C GLU A 267 11.27 36.97 -8.76
N ARG A 268 10.07 37.17 -8.18
CA ARG A 268 9.22 38.35 -8.41
C ARG A 268 9.31 39.43 -7.32
N ALA A 269 10.04 39.16 -6.25
CA ALA A 269 10.28 40.08 -5.12
C ALA A 269 11.65 40.74 -5.23
#